data_35578bf790f7c3a20986162817956dc6
#
_entry.id   35578bf790f7c3a20986162817956dc6
#
_cell.length_a   1.000
_cell.length_b   1.000
_cell.length_c   1.000
_cell.angle_alpha   90.00
_cell.angle_beta   90.00
_cell.angle_gamma   90.00
#
_symmetry.space_group_name_H-M   'P 1'
#
loop_
_entity.id
_entity.type
_entity.pdbx_description
1 polymer ?
#
loop_
_entity_poly.entity_id
_entity_poly.type
_entity_poly.pdbx_seq_one_letter_code
_entity_poly.pdbx_strand_id
1 'polypeptide(L)'
;MNGTAELASYWQESASWEADRIRQWRDTARIWRWAAAAGWTCALGVATAIAVMMPLKRVEPYLIRVDNSTGVVDVVPEYDGRAPASQVLTRYLLSHYVDVCQRFDLAMAPSDYNECGAFHTAQRNQLWYAEWKRSNPDSPLNLYRDGTVVQATVTSVTFLKDADHDPGLAQVRYLKRVQPAGDAAAQSSHWIASIRFQYGPPPRDARQRTLNPLGFRIVDFHAEQEATP
;
A
#
# COMPACT_ATOMS: atom_id res chain seq x y z
N MET A 1 -2.93 102.47 7.04
CA MET A 1 -3.65 101.37 7.67
C MET A 1 -3.71 100.10 6.76
N ASN A 2 -2.82 99.94 5.74
CA ASN A 2 -2.87 98.76 4.82
C ASN A 2 -1.91 97.63 5.15
N GLY A 3 -0.93 97.85 5.99
CA GLY A 3 0.10 96.82 6.30
C GLY A 3 -0.39 95.66 7.16
N THR A 4 -1.42 95.79 7.99
CA THR A 4 -1.92 94.73 8.87
C THR A 4 -2.83 93.78 8.11
N ALA A 5 -3.49 94.17 7.03
CA ALA A 5 -4.33 93.35 6.16
C ALA A 5 -3.47 92.48 5.22
N GLU A 6 -2.35 93.03 4.72
CA GLU A 6 -1.40 92.30 3.90
C GLU A 6 -0.65 91.24 4.69
N LEU A 7 -0.27 91.54 5.91
CA LEU A 7 0.35 90.53 6.85
C LEU A 7 -0.63 89.43 7.20
N ALA A 8 -1.90 89.69 7.44
CA ALA A 8 -2.93 88.70 7.72
C ALA A 8 -3.17 87.75 6.55
N SER A 9 -3.22 88.30 5.29
CA SER A 9 -3.34 87.47 4.09
C SER A 9 -2.12 86.55 3.88
N TYR A 10 -0.92 87.08 4.11
CA TYR A 10 0.30 86.35 4.02
C TYR A 10 0.33 85.15 5.02
N TRP A 11 -0.08 85.37 6.27
CA TRP A 11 -0.16 84.29 7.27
C TRP A 11 -1.27 83.27 6.93
N GLN A 12 -2.37 83.65 6.37
CA GLN A 12 -3.41 82.74 5.92
C GLN A 12 -2.95 81.88 4.73
N GLU A 13 -2.23 82.47 3.79
CA GLU A 13 -1.67 81.76 2.63
C GLU A 13 -0.59 80.75 3.06
N SER A 14 0.30 81.14 3.96
CA SER A 14 1.32 80.24 4.52
C SER A 14 0.69 79.04 5.29
N ALA A 15 -0.36 79.29 6.06
CA ALA A 15 -1.07 78.27 6.80
C ALA A 15 -1.80 77.26 5.85
N SER A 16 -2.32 77.76 4.69
CA SER A 16 -2.94 76.88 3.69
C SER A 16 -1.92 75.95 3.03
N TRP A 17 -0.72 76.46 2.74
CA TRP A 17 0.38 75.68 2.18
C TRP A 17 0.85 74.55 3.11
N GLU A 18 0.95 74.82 4.38
CA GLU A 18 1.28 73.78 5.35
C GLU A 18 0.18 72.75 5.52
N ALA A 19 -1.07 73.17 5.51
CA ALA A 19 -2.22 72.26 5.58
C ALA A 19 -2.28 71.34 4.34
N ASP A 20 -2.04 71.86 3.14
CA ASP A 20 -2.00 71.04 1.92
C ASP A 20 -0.84 70.07 1.86
N ARG A 21 0.32 70.49 2.40
CA ARG A 21 1.51 69.63 2.52
C ARG A 21 1.26 68.45 3.48
N ILE A 22 0.61 68.73 4.61
CA ILE A 22 0.23 67.68 5.56
C ILE A 22 -0.81 66.71 4.97
N ARG A 23 -1.78 67.21 4.20
CA ARG A 23 -2.76 66.37 3.49
C ARG A 23 -2.09 65.46 2.47
N GLN A 24 -1.19 65.98 1.62
CA GLN A 24 -0.43 65.19 0.68
C GLN A 24 0.41 64.09 1.36
N TRP A 25 1.04 64.41 2.48
CA TRP A 25 1.79 63.39 3.23
C TRP A 25 0.89 62.30 3.81
N ARG A 26 -0.30 62.67 4.32
CA ARG A 26 -1.27 61.71 4.84
C ARG A 26 -1.83 60.79 3.74
N ASP A 27 -2.13 61.32 2.60
CA ASP A 27 -2.67 60.56 1.49
C ASP A 27 -1.60 59.63 0.90
N THR A 28 -0.40 60.11 0.71
CA THR A 28 0.75 59.30 0.33
C THR A 28 1.02 58.18 1.34
N ALA A 29 1.01 58.49 2.64
CA ALA A 29 1.19 57.48 3.70
C ALA A 29 0.05 56.44 3.71
N ARG A 30 -1.19 56.86 3.34
CA ARG A 30 -2.32 55.95 3.24
C ARG A 30 -2.14 54.94 2.06
N ILE A 31 -1.72 55.45 0.91
CA ILE A 31 -1.44 54.65 -0.27
C ILE A 31 -0.32 53.61 0.05
N TRP A 32 0.77 54.05 0.66
CA TRP A 32 1.85 53.17 1.03
C TRP A 32 1.45 52.09 2.07
N ARG A 33 0.55 52.45 3.02
CA ARG A 33 0.00 51.46 3.97
C ARG A 33 -0.86 50.39 3.26
N TRP A 34 -1.69 50.81 2.30
CA TRP A 34 -2.46 49.87 1.52
C TRP A 34 -1.59 48.99 0.61
N ALA A 35 -0.56 49.57 0.00
CA ALA A 35 0.41 48.83 -0.81
C ALA A 35 1.19 47.78 0.05
N ALA A 36 1.59 48.20 1.23
CA ALA A 36 2.25 47.28 2.17
C ALA A 36 1.31 46.15 2.66
N ALA A 37 0.05 46.45 2.95
CA ALA A 37 -0.94 45.46 3.33
C ALA A 37 -1.19 44.45 2.20
N ALA A 38 -1.32 44.94 0.96
CA ALA A 38 -1.46 44.07 -0.21
C ALA A 38 -0.23 43.19 -0.45
N GLY A 39 0.98 43.74 -0.26
CA GLY A 39 2.23 42.96 -0.35
C GLY A 39 2.29 41.84 0.69
N TRP A 40 1.94 42.13 1.93
CA TRP A 40 1.92 41.14 2.99
C TRP A 40 0.87 40.03 2.77
N THR A 41 -0.33 40.40 2.30
CA THR A 41 -1.37 39.38 1.98
C THR A 41 -0.95 38.48 0.83
N CYS A 42 -0.30 39.03 -0.20
CA CYS A 42 0.25 38.26 -1.29
C CYS A 42 1.37 37.31 -0.82
N ALA A 43 2.30 37.78 0.00
CA ALA A 43 3.39 36.99 0.56
C ALA A 43 2.86 35.83 1.44
N LEU A 44 1.86 36.09 2.28
CA LEU A 44 1.20 35.07 3.09
C LEU A 44 0.48 34.04 2.20
N GLY A 45 -0.18 34.47 1.13
CA GLY A 45 -0.82 33.57 0.16
C GLY A 45 0.17 32.61 -0.50
N VAL A 46 1.31 33.15 -0.96
CA VAL A 46 2.39 32.34 -1.56
C VAL A 46 2.98 31.36 -0.55
N ALA A 47 3.28 31.82 0.67
CA ALA A 47 3.80 30.97 1.73
C ALA A 47 2.84 29.84 2.08
N THR A 48 1.55 30.11 2.15
CA THR A 48 0.51 29.11 2.41
C THR A 48 0.41 28.11 1.25
N ALA A 49 0.47 28.58 0.02
CA ALA A 49 0.45 27.70 -1.17
C ALA A 49 1.65 26.75 -1.16
N ILE A 50 2.86 27.25 -0.86
CA ILE A 50 4.07 26.42 -0.75
C ILE A 50 3.94 25.41 0.40
N ALA A 51 3.43 25.82 1.55
CA ALA A 51 3.24 24.94 2.70
C ALA A 51 2.23 23.80 2.41
N VAL A 52 1.17 24.09 1.67
CA VAL A 52 0.18 23.10 1.25
C VAL A 52 0.75 22.15 0.17
N MET A 53 1.66 22.62 -0.69
CA MET A 53 2.30 21.80 -1.71
C MET A 53 3.47 20.93 -1.19
N MET A 54 4.07 21.29 -0.06
CA MET A 54 5.19 20.53 0.52
C MET A 54 4.90 19.03 0.77
N PRO A 55 3.73 18.60 1.25
CA PRO A 55 3.46 17.18 1.47
C PRO A 55 3.31 16.35 0.18
N LEU A 56 3.25 16.95 -1.02
CA LEU A 56 3.15 16.22 -2.29
C LEU A 56 4.48 15.58 -2.76
N LYS A 57 5.61 15.97 -2.21
CA LYS A 57 6.91 15.38 -2.54
C LYS A 57 7.27 14.28 -1.54
N ARG A 58 6.52 13.17 -1.57
CA ARG A 58 6.95 11.94 -0.90
C ARG A 58 7.88 11.18 -1.83
N VAL A 59 9.14 11.09 -1.46
CA VAL A 59 10.09 10.15 -2.07
C VAL A 59 9.89 8.84 -1.32
N GLU A 60 9.20 7.89 -1.92
CA GLU A 60 9.14 6.53 -1.40
C GLU A 60 10.40 5.79 -1.89
N PRO A 61 11.30 5.39 -0.99
CA PRO A 61 12.42 4.54 -1.37
C PRO A 61 11.88 3.15 -1.73
N TYR A 62 12.02 2.75 -2.98
CA TYR A 62 11.75 1.39 -3.42
C TYR A 62 13.05 0.59 -3.32
N LEU A 63 13.02 -0.49 -2.55
CA LEU A 63 14.09 -1.49 -2.58
C LEU A 63 13.89 -2.36 -3.83
N ILE A 64 14.76 -2.14 -4.82
CA ILE A 64 14.81 -2.98 -6.01
C ILE A 64 15.67 -4.20 -5.67
N ARG A 65 15.04 -5.34 -5.49
CA ARG A 65 15.74 -6.61 -5.39
C ARG A 65 15.89 -7.18 -6.79
N VAL A 66 17.11 -7.18 -7.28
CA VAL A 66 17.46 -7.88 -8.53
C VAL A 66 17.87 -9.29 -8.14
N ASP A 67 17.10 -10.27 -8.52
CA ASP A 67 17.52 -11.66 -8.42
C ASP A 67 18.58 -11.91 -9.50
N ASN A 68 19.83 -12.05 -9.08
CA ASN A 68 20.96 -12.25 -9.98
C ASN A 68 20.92 -13.55 -10.78
N SER A 69 20.00 -14.47 -10.43
CA SER A 69 19.88 -15.76 -11.12
C SER A 69 18.86 -15.74 -12.27
N THR A 70 17.87 -14.85 -12.20
CA THR A 70 16.75 -14.80 -13.17
C THR A 70 16.58 -13.45 -13.87
N GLY A 71 17.30 -12.40 -13.42
CA GLY A 71 17.16 -11.04 -13.95
C GLY A 71 15.78 -10.38 -13.67
N VAL A 72 14.91 -11.03 -12.92
CA VAL A 72 13.59 -10.48 -12.57
C VAL A 72 13.77 -9.38 -11.53
N VAL A 73 13.30 -8.19 -11.87
CA VAL A 73 13.26 -7.05 -10.96
C VAL A 73 11.99 -7.14 -10.12
N ASP A 74 12.12 -7.53 -8.86
CA ASP A 74 11.01 -7.52 -7.91
C ASP A 74 11.06 -6.23 -7.07
N VAL A 75 10.00 -5.43 -7.15
CA VAL A 75 9.85 -4.21 -6.34
C VAL A 75 9.16 -4.60 -5.05
N VAL A 76 9.95 -4.85 -4.02
CA VAL A 76 9.42 -5.08 -2.67
C VAL A 76 9.18 -3.73 -2.01
N PRO A 77 7.93 -3.30 -1.77
CA PRO A 77 7.66 -2.10 -0.99
C PRO A 77 8.15 -2.32 0.44
N GLU A 78 9.09 -1.48 0.89
CA GLU A 78 9.51 -1.48 2.29
C GLU A 78 8.32 -1.04 3.17
N TYR A 79 8.03 -1.83 4.21
CA TYR A 79 6.99 -1.47 5.16
C TYR A 79 7.45 -0.25 5.97
N ASP A 80 6.86 0.90 5.71
CA ASP A 80 7.17 2.18 6.35
C ASP A 80 6.37 2.45 7.64
N GLY A 81 5.64 1.44 8.15
CA GLY A 81 4.79 1.55 9.33
C GLY A 81 3.47 2.31 9.11
N ARG A 82 3.17 2.73 7.88
CA ARG A 82 2.00 3.56 7.56
C ARG A 82 0.81 2.80 6.99
N ALA A 83 1.03 1.55 6.55
CA ALA A 83 -0.09 0.72 6.09
C ALA A 83 -1.04 0.44 7.25
N PRO A 84 -2.37 0.44 7.04
CA PRO A 84 -3.32 0.04 8.06
C PRO A 84 -2.97 -1.34 8.63
N ALA A 85 -3.11 -1.53 9.93
CA ALA A 85 -2.80 -2.80 10.59
C ALA A 85 -3.56 -3.99 9.94
N SER A 86 -4.76 -3.76 9.42
CA SER A 86 -5.54 -4.71 8.64
C SER A 86 -4.82 -5.17 7.37
N GLN A 87 -4.18 -4.27 6.63
CA GLN A 87 -3.47 -4.60 5.40
C GLN A 87 -2.20 -5.41 5.67
N VAL A 88 -1.45 -5.07 6.73
CA VAL A 88 -0.27 -5.85 7.16
C VAL A 88 -0.66 -7.27 7.52
N LEU A 89 -1.73 -7.39 8.30
CA LEU A 89 -2.24 -8.68 8.73
C LEU A 89 -2.75 -9.51 7.54
N THR A 90 -3.47 -8.89 6.61
CA THR A 90 -3.95 -9.56 5.40
C THR A 90 -2.78 -10.04 4.53
N ARG A 91 -1.72 -9.25 4.40
CA ARG A 91 -0.48 -9.65 3.71
C ARG A 91 0.14 -10.88 4.36
N TYR A 92 0.25 -10.88 5.68
CA TYR A 92 0.76 -12.04 6.43
C TYR A 92 -0.10 -13.29 6.19
N LEU A 93 -1.44 -13.17 6.26
CA LEU A 93 -2.36 -14.30 6.07
C LEU A 93 -2.30 -14.86 4.65
N LEU A 94 -2.18 -13.99 3.64
CA LEU A 94 -2.00 -14.40 2.24
C LEU A 94 -0.66 -15.11 2.03
N SER A 95 0.43 -14.59 2.60
CA SER A 95 1.74 -15.21 2.53
C SER A 95 1.72 -16.57 3.21
N HIS A 96 1.21 -16.65 4.42
CA HIS A 96 1.09 -17.90 5.17
C HIS A 96 0.25 -18.94 4.44
N TYR A 97 -0.88 -18.52 3.85
CA TYR A 97 -1.72 -19.39 3.05
C TYR A 97 -0.96 -20.00 1.86
N VAL A 98 -0.24 -19.19 1.10
CA VAL A 98 0.52 -19.68 -0.06
C VAL A 98 1.66 -20.60 0.38
N ASP A 99 2.41 -20.21 1.41
CA ASP A 99 3.52 -21.02 1.94
C ASP A 99 3.05 -22.41 2.40
N VAL A 100 1.90 -22.50 3.07
CA VAL A 100 1.36 -23.77 3.56
C VAL A 100 0.65 -24.57 2.48
N CYS A 101 -0.16 -23.92 1.65
CA CYS A 101 -1.04 -24.62 0.69
C CYS A 101 -0.34 -24.99 -0.62
N GLN A 102 0.80 -24.38 -0.94
CA GLN A 102 1.58 -24.68 -2.14
C GLN A 102 2.83 -25.54 -1.85
N ARG A 103 3.12 -25.81 -0.58
CA ARG A 103 4.14 -26.80 -0.21
C ARG A 103 3.56 -28.20 -0.18
N PHE A 104 4.43 -29.18 -0.26
CA PHE A 104 4.07 -30.58 -0.06
C PHE A 104 5.22 -31.36 0.58
N ASP A 105 4.92 -32.01 1.67
CA ASP A 105 5.75 -33.02 2.33
C ASP A 105 4.78 -34.12 2.79
N LEU A 106 5.07 -35.35 2.46
CA LEU A 106 4.19 -36.47 2.76
C LEU A 106 3.91 -36.60 4.27
N ALA A 107 4.90 -36.28 5.12
CA ALA A 107 4.76 -36.32 6.57
C ALA A 107 3.85 -35.19 7.09
N MET A 108 3.89 -34.02 6.46
CA MET A 108 3.11 -32.83 6.86
C MET A 108 1.76 -32.73 6.13
N ALA A 109 1.58 -33.48 5.05
CA ALA A 109 0.42 -33.40 4.16
C ALA A 109 -0.95 -33.42 4.88
N PRO A 110 -1.20 -34.28 5.91
CA PRO A 110 -2.48 -34.27 6.63
C PRO A 110 -2.70 -32.99 7.44
N SER A 111 -1.65 -32.41 8.01
CA SER A 111 -1.71 -31.16 8.76
C SER A 111 -1.98 -29.99 7.83
N ASP A 112 -1.20 -29.88 6.77
CA ASP A 112 -1.30 -28.81 5.76
C ASP A 112 -2.66 -28.83 5.05
N TYR A 113 -3.18 -30.02 4.74
CA TYR A 113 -4.52 -30.18 4.16
C TYR A 113 -5.60 -29.57 5.05
N ASN A 114 -5.55 -29.86 6.37
CA ASN A 114 -6.53 -29.37 7.33
C ASN A 114 -6.38 -27.86 7.58
N GLU A 115 -5.16 -27.37 7.64
CA GLU A 115 -4.87 -25.96 7.83
C GLU A 115 -5.36 -25.14 6.65
N CYS A 116 -5.04 -25.54 5.42
CA CYS A 116 -5.54 -24.89 4.20
C CYS A 116 -7.07 -24.90 4.15
N GLY A 117 -7.71 -26.02 4.50
CA GLY A 117 -9.16 -26.13 4.56
C GLY A 117 -9.80 -25.13 5.52
N ALA A 118 -9.11 -24.75 6.59
CA ALA A 118 -9.61 -23.76 7.55
C ALA A 118 -9.66 -22.33 6.97
N PHE A 119 -8.86 -22.06 5.93
CA PHE A 119 -8.88 -20.77 5.22
C PHE A 119 -9.86 -20.73 4.05
N HIS A 120 -10.45 -21.82 3.64
CA HIS A 120 -11.32 -21.87 2.46
C HIS A 120 -12.78 -21.51 2.79
N THR A 121 -13.46 -20.94 1.80
CA THR A 121 -14.93 -20.98 1.77
C THR A 121 -15.43 -22.40 1.54
N ALA A 122 -16.70 -22.68 1.82
CA ALA A 122 -17.28 -24.00 1.58
C ALA A 122 -17.13 -24.44 0.10
N GLN A 123 -17.32 -23.54 -0.83
CA GLN A 123 -17.16 -23.82 -2.27
C GLN A 123 -15.70 -24.14 -2.63
N ARG A 124 -14.74 -23.36 -2.15
CA ARG A 124 -13.30 -23.61 -2.39
C ARG A 124 -12.84 -24.92 -1.75
N ASN A 125 -13.41 -25.27 -0.58
CA ASN A 125 -13.13 -26.56 0.08
C ASN A 125 -13.59 -27.77 -0.74
N GLN A 126 -14.68 -27.66 -1.48
CA GLN A 126 -15.11 -28.74 -2.40
C GLN A 126 -14.09 -28.97 -3.51
N LEU A 127 -13.56 -27.88 -4.09
CA LEU A 127 -12.49 -27.96 -5.10
C LEU A 127 -11.20 -28.53 -4.49
N TRP A 128 -10.82 -28.03 -3.32
CA TRP A 128 -9.65 -28.53 -2.58
C TRP A 128 -9.73 -30.03 -2.31
N TYR A 129 -10.88 -30.51 -1.85
CA TYR A 129 -11.12 -31.94 -1.67
C TYR A 129 -10.99 -32.73 -2.99
N ALA A 130 -11.51 -32.19 -4.09
CA ALA A 130 -11.42 -32.83 -5.39
C ALA A 130 -9.96 -32.88 -5.92
N GLU A 131 -9.19 -31.81 -5.69
CA GLU A 131 -7.77 -31.72 -6.04
C GLU A 131 -6.94 -32.78 -5.28
N TRP A 132 -7.25 -33.02 -4.00
CA TRP A 132 -6.50 -33.93 -3.13
C TRP A 132 -6.96 -35.39 -3.14
N LYS A 133 -8.05 -35.70 -3.85
CA LYS A 133 -8.51 -37.10 -3.96
C LYS A 133 -7.45 -37.98 -4.59
N ARG A 134 -7.25 -39.17 -4.04
CA ARG A 134 -6.36 -40.21 -4.63
C ARG A 134 -6.83 -40.67 -6.01
N SER A 135 -8.12 -40.52 -6.35
CA SER A 135 -8.66 -40.80 -7.68
C SER A 135 -8.31 -39.74 -8.74
N ASN A 136 -7.82 -38.57 -8.29
CA ASN A 136 -7.33 -37.54 -9.19
C ASN A 136 -5.84 -37.84 -9.52
N PRO A 137 -5.49 -38.08 -10.79
CA PRO A 137 -4.10 -38.34 -11.19
C PRO A 137 -3.15 -37.20 -10.82
N ASP A 138 -3.64 -35.96 -10.87
CA ASP A 138 -2.90 -34.72 -10.59
C ASP A 138 -2.86 -34.38 -9.09
N SER A 139 -3.39 -35.25 -8.24
CA SER A 139 -3.33 -35.05 -6.79
C SER A 139 -1.89 -35.00 -6.30
N PRO A 140 -1.52 -34.04 -5.42
CA PRO A 140 -0.20 -34.00 -4.80
C PRO A 140 0.20 -35.35 -4.14
N LEU A 141 -0.77 -36.08 -3.59
CA LEU A 141 -0.58 -37.42 -3.02
C LEU A 141 -0.13 -38.47 -4.03
N ASN A 142 -0.42 -38.26 -5.32
CA ASN A 142 -0.01 -39.16 -6.38
C ASN A 142 1.26 -38.67 -7.07
N LEU A 143 1.37 -37.35 -7.29
CA LEU A 143 2.52 -36.72 -7.96
C LEU A 143 3.82 -36.86 -7.13
N TYR A 144 3.72 -36.73 -5.81
CA TYR A 144 4.88 -36.68 -4.92
C TYR A 144 4.95 -37.86 -3.94
N ARG A 145 4.35 -38.99 -4.30
CA ARG A 145 4.33 -40.19 -3.46
C ARG A 145 5.69 -40.85 -3.26
N ASP A 146 6.67 -40.49 -4.08
CA ASP A 146 8.04 -40.97 -4.08
C ASP A 146 8.90 -40.36 -2.99
N GLY A 147 8.37 -39.45 -2.18
CA GLY A 147 9.10 -38.69 -1.16
C GLY A 147 9.67 -37.37 -1.67
N THR A 148 9.25 -36.93 -2.85
CA THR A 148 9.52 -35.57 -3.34
C THR A 148 8.96 -34.53 -2.37
N VAL A 149 9.77 -33.55 -2.02
CA VAL A 149 9.38 -32.41 -1.16
C VAL A 149 9.21 -31.16 -2.03
N VAL A 150 8.11 -30.47 -1.83
CA VAL A 150 7.84 -29.18 -2.49
C VAL A 150 7.81 -28.08 -1.44
N GLN A 151 8.59 -27.02 -1.66
CA GLN A 151 8.61 -25.83 -0.84
C GLN A 151 8.04 -24.66 -1.64
N ALA A 152 7.23 -23.85 -1.02
CA ALA A 152 6.79 -22.57 -1.55
C ALA A 152 7.37 -21.45 -0.67
N THR A 153 7.84 -20.38 -1.29
CA THR A 153 8.36 -19.21 -0.57
C THR A 153 7.82 -17.96 -1.23
N VAL A 154 7.00 -17.21 -0.53
CA VAL A 154 6.41 -15.98 -1.04
C VAL A 154 7.49 -14.91 -1.20
N THR A 155 7.53 -14.29 -2.38
CA THR A 155 8.46 -13.21 -2.71
C THR A 155 7.78 -11.84 -2.63
N SER A 156 6.53 -11.74 -3.10
CA SER A 156 5.78 -10.48 -3.00
C SER A 156 4.26 -10.69 -2.92
N VAL A 157 3.58 -9.73 -2.30
CA VAL A 157 2.11 -9.67 -2.23
C VAL A 157 1.67 -8.28 -2.66
N THR A 158 0.90 -8.20 -3.73
CA THR A 158 0.35 -6.95 -4.28
C THR A 158 -1.17 -6.98 -4.19
N PHE A 159 -1.77 -5.97 -3.57
CA PHE A 159 -3.22 -5.82 -3.53
C PHE A 159 -3.70 -5.13 -4.81
N LEU A 160 -4.63 -5.77 -5.53
CA LEU A 160 -5.29 -5.21 -6.70
C LEU A 160 -6.60 -4.54 -6.33
N LYS A 161 -7.24 -5.02 -5.26
CA LYS A 161 -8.33 -4.37 -4.53
C LYS A 161 -8.05 -4.49 -3.05
N ASP A 162 -8.20 -3.39 -2.33
CA ASP A 162 -7.94 -3.34 -0.90
C ASP A 162 -8.79 -4.33 -0.11
N ALA A 163 -8.33 -4.66 1.09
CA ALA A 163 -9.01 -5.56 2.01
C ALA A 163 -10.40 -5.06 2.44
N ASP A 164 -10.67 -3.76 2.28
CA ASP A 164 -11.96 -3.12 2.56
C ASP A 164 -13.00 -3.39 1.46
N HIS A 165 -12.59 -3.94 0.31
CA HIS A 165 -13.50 -4.39 -0.74
C HIS A 165 -13.82 -5.88 -0.54
N ASP A 166 -15.10 -6.22 -0.52
CA ASP A 166 -15.57 -7.59 -0.37
C ASP A 166 -16.11 -8.12 -1.73
N PRO A 167 -15.47 -9.12 -2.35
CA PRO A 167 -14.20 -9.72 -1.96
C PRO A 167 -12.98 -8.87 -2.36
N GLY A 168 -11.94 -8.89 -1.53
CA GLY A 168 -10.62 -8.36 -1.85
C GLY A 168 -9.92 -9.21 -2.92
N LEU A 169 -8.97 -8.62 -3.64
CA LEU A 169 -8.17 -9.30 -4.67
C LEU A 169 -6.69 -8.97 -4.46
N ALA A 170 -5.88 -10.00 -4.36
CA ALA A 170 -4.44 -9.88 -4.27
C ALA A 170 -3.72 -10.78 -5.27
N GLN A 171 -2.55 -10.36 -5.68
CA GLN A 171 -1.62 -11.13 -6.47
C GLN A 171 -0.40 -11.46 -5.61
N VAL A 172 -0.07 -12.75 -5.53
CA VAL A 172 1.03 -13.27 -4.73
C VAL A 172 2.03 -13.95 -5.65
N ARG A 173 3.27 -13.46 -5.65
CA ARG A 173 4.38 -14.14 -6.33
C ARG A 173 5.12 -15.00 -5.33
N TYR A 174 5.48 -16.20 -5.78
CA TYR A 174 6.22 -17.14 -4.95
C TYR A 174 7.16 -18.02 -5.76
N LEU A 175 8.23 -18.44 -5.14
CA LEU A 175 9.16 -19.43 -5.68
C LEU A 175 8.71 -20.81 -5.22
N LYS A 176 8.50 -21.72 -6.17
CA LYS A 176 8.22 -23.12 -5.92
C LYS A 176 9.49 -23.92 -6.17
N ARG A 177 10.00 -24.59 -5.15
CA ARG A 177 11.17 -25.46 -5.22
C ARG A 177 10.72 -26.90 -5.05
N VAL A 178 10.97 -27.71 -6.04
CA VAL A 178 10.69 -29.16 -6.03
C VAL A 178 12.01 -29.90 -5.83
N GLN A 179 12.12 -30.61 -4.72
CA GLN A 179 13.26 -31.45 -4.38
C GLN A 179 12.84 -32.92 -4.53
N PRO A 180 13.23 -33.58 -5.62
CA PRO A 180 12.98 -35.02 -5.78
C PRO A 180 13.63 -35.84 -4.67
N ALA A 181 13.08 -37.02 -4.40
CA ALA A 181 13.70 -37.98 -3.49
C ALA A 181 15.07 -38.44 -4.03
N GLY A 182 16.05 -38.63 -3.14
CA GLY A 182 17.41 -39.04 -3.49
C GLY A 182 18.31 -37.85 -3.91
N ASP A 183 19.33 -38.14 -4.74
CA ASP A 183 20.38 -37.18 -5.08
C ASP A 183 20.06 -36.30 -6.29
N ALA A 184 18.82 -36.27 -6.77
CA ALA A 184 18.43 -35.46 -7.91
C ALA A 184 18.44 -33.97 -7.54
N ALA A 185 18.87 -33.13 -8.51
CA ALA A 185 18.94 -31.70 -8.31
C ALA A 185 17.55 -31.06 -8.11
N ALA A 186 17.44 -30.15 -7.16
CA ALA A 186 16.21 -29.38 -6.96
C ALA A 186 15.90 -28.50 -8.16
N GLN A 187 14.64 -28.40 -8.52
CA GLN A 187 14.14 -27.52 -9.57
C GLN A 187 13.37 -26.37 -8.91
N SER A 188 13.62 -25.15 -9.39
CA SER A 188 12.93 -23.96 -8.92
C SER A 188 12.16 -23.31 -10.06
N SER A 189 10.95 -22.85 -9.79
CA SER A 189 10.09 -22.17 -10.76
C SER A 189 9.36 -21.01 -10.08
N HIS A 190 9.17 -19.92 -10.82
CA HIS A 190 8.44 -18.74 -10.37
C HIS A 190 6.96 -18.88 -10.70
N TRP A 191 6.13 -18.52 -9.75
CA TRP A 191 4.69 -18.63 -9.84
C TRP A 191 4.02 -17.35 -9.39
N ILE A 192 2.87 -17.08 -10.01
CA ILE A 192 2.00 -15.97 -9.68
C ILE A 192 0.61 -16.51 -9.37
N ALA A 193 0.10 -16.21 -8.19
CA ALA A 193 -1.24 -16.58 -7.76
C ALA A 193 -2.14 -15.35 -7.66
N SER A 194 -3.30 -15.42 -8.30
CA SER A 194 -4.40 -14.46 -8.11
C SER A 194 -5.37 -15.03 -7.08
N ILE A 195 -5.54 -14.30 -5.98
CA ILE A 195 -6.27 -14.77 -4.80
C ILE A 195 -7.40 -13.81 -4.49
N ARG A 196 -8.64 -14.29 -4.54
CA ARG A 196 -9.81 -13.59 -4.01
C ARG A 196 -10.04 -14.02 -2.57
N PHE A 197 -10.20 -13.06 -1.68
CA PHE A 197 -10.35 -13.30 -0.26
C PHE A 197 -11.42 -12.40 0.35
N GLN A 198 -11.94 -12.81 1.49
CA GLN A 198 -12.90 -12.04 2.28
C GLN A 198 -12.73 -12.34 3.76
N TYR A 199 -13.25 -11.46 4.60
CA TYR A 199 -13.36 -11.71 6.03
C TYR A 199 -14.82 -12.09 6.36
N GLY A 200 -14.98 -13.05 7.24
CA GLY A 200 -16.27 -13.50 7.71
C GLY A 200 -16.25 -13.76 9.21
N PRO A 201 -17.33 -14.26 9.77
CA PRO A 201 -17.35 -14.63 11.19
C PRO A 201 -16.31 -15.73 11.47
N PRO A 202 -15.62 -15.67 12.63
CA PRO A 202 -14.69 -16.71 13.04
C PRO A 202 -15.36 -18.10 13.07
N PRO A 203 -14.60 -19.17 12.81
CA PRO A 203 -15.12 -20.52 12.88
C PRO A 203 -15.72 -20.84 14.27
N ARG A 204 -16.81 -21.60 14.30
CA ARG A 204 -17.43 -22.06 15.56
C ARG A 204 -16.62 -23.14 16.24
N ASP A 205 -15.97 -23.99 15.45
CA ASP A 205 -15.08 -25.04 15.94
C ASP A 205 -13.80 -24.48 16.56
N ALA A 206 -13.43 -24.95 17.76
CA ALA A 206 -12.30 -24.42 18.50
C ALA A 206 -10.96 -24.66 17.79
N ARG A 207 -10.77 -25.83 17.15
CA ARG A 207 -9.54 -26.15 16.40
C ARG A 207 -9.39 -25.25 15.17
N GLN A 208 -10.46 -25.09 14.40
CA GLN A 208 -10.45 -24.21 13.23
C GLN A 208 -10.26 -22.74 13.64
N ARG A 209 -10.79 -22.34 14.79
CA ARG A 209 -10.60 -20.97 15.32
C ARG A 209 -9.16 -20.71 15.73
N THR A 210 -8.43 -21.71 16.21
CA THR A 210 -7.00 -21.59 16.51
C THR A 210 -6.18 -21.35 15.23
N LEU A 211 -6.54 -21.99 14.13
CA LEU A 211 -5.88 -21.81 12.83
C LEU A 211 -6.30 -20.52 12.14
N ASN A 212 -7.56 -20.12 12.27
CA ASN A 212 -8.13 -18.97 11.59
C ASN A 212 -9.01 -18.11 12.52
N PRO A 213 -8.40 -17.41 13.49
CA PRO A 213 -9.15 -16.65 14.50
C PRO A 213 -9.91 -15.45 13.93
N LEU A 214 -9.49 -14.95 12.78
CA LEU A 214 -10.06 -13.74 12.16
C LEU A 214 -11.15 -14.03 11.13
N GLY A 215 -11.41 -15.31 10.85
CA GLY A 215 -12.38 -15.68 9.81
C GLY A 215 -11.95 -15.27 8.40
N PHE A 216 -10.65 -15.16 8.15
CA PHE A 216 -10.10 -14.93 6.81
C PHE A 216 -10.45 -16.09 5.88
N ARG A 217 -11.02 -15.82 4.71
CA ARG A 217 -11.52 -16.84 3.78
C ARG A 217 -11.01 -16.61 2.38
N ILE A 218 -10.43 -17.64 1.79
CA ILE A 218 -10.10 -17.68 0.37
C ILE A 218 -11.35 -18.13 -0.39
N VAL A 219 -11.79 -17.25 -1.28
CA VAL A 219 -12.96 -17.47 -2.16
C VAL A 219 -12.53 -18.20 -3.42
N ASP A 220 -11.39 -17.76 -3.99
CA ASP A 220 -10.87 -18.31 -5.24
C ASP A 220 -9.34 -18.20 -5.24
N PHE A 221 -8.70 -19.18 -5.87
CA PHE A 221 -7.25 -19.28 -6.00
C PHE A 221 -6.91 -19.80 -7.39
N HIS A 222 -6.12 -19.03 -8.11
CA HIS A 222 -5.62 -19.42 -9.42
C HIS A 222 -4.12 -19.10 -9.49
N ALA A 223 -3.32 -20.10 -9.81
CA ALA A 223 -1.87 -19.94 -9.90
C ALA A 223 -1.35 -20.39 -11.27
N GLU A 224 -0.46 -19.60 -11.84
CA GLU A 224 0.20 -19.87 -13.11
C GLU A 224 1.71 -19.75 -12.93
N GLN A 225 2.45 -20.58 -13.69
CA GLN A 225 3.89 -20.47 -13.72
C GLN A 225 4.28 -19.25 -14.57
N GLU A 226 5.13 -18.39 -14.02
CA GLU A 226 5.71 -17.29 -14.81
C GLU A 226 6.65 -17.87 -15.86
N ALA A 227 6.42 -17.51 -17.12
CA ALA A 227 7.37 -17.83 -18.17
C ALA A 227 8.65 -17.03 -17.89
N THR A 228 9.72 -17.72 -17.53
CA THR A 228 11.05 -17.11 -17.45
C THR A 228 11.50 -16.80 -18.86
N PRO A 229 11.86 -15.55 -19.20
CA PRO A 229 12.37 -15.20 -20.51
C PRO A 229 13.73 -15.86 -20.81
#